data_ede12d9afba971d5d158ce4c5f1b58e4
#
_entry.id   ede12d9afba971d5d158ce4c5f1b58e4
#
_cell.length_a   1.000
_cell.length_b   1.000
_cell.length_c   1.000
_cell.angle_alpha   90.00
_cell.angle_beta   90.00
_cell.angle_gamma   90.00
#
_symmetry.space_group_name_H-M   'P 1'
#
loop_
_entity.id
_entity.type
_entity.pdbx_description
1 polymer ?
#
loop_
_entity_poly.entity_id
_entity_poly.type
_entity_poly.pdbx_seq_one_letter_code
_entity_poly.pdbx_strand_id
1 'polypeptide(L)'
;MDNRAIGVFDSGLGGLTGVRELRRRLPHENIVYFGDTGRVPYGSRSPETILQYARQDIAFLLSKDVKCIMAACGTVSSTYPAAEAEKLPVPYLGVVDAAAREAAFSTRNRRIGVIGTAATIRSRSYEALLRRLVPGVEITARPCPLFVPLVEAGYVDHSAPDKQEITKLVIAQYLTEIRDAGVDTLILGCTHYPLIKTMIGEFMGRNVVLVDPAKTAAHHLERILSERGLKADHPAGQAHFYVSDAPDGFVQTADLFLGEYKGGEVEQIAIDKY
;
A
#
# COMPACT_ATOMS: atom_id res chain seq x y z
N MET A 1 16.85 -18.80 -10.44
CA MET A 1 16.97 -17.34 -10.57
C MET A 1 16.06 -16.88 -11.69
N ASP A 2 15.41 -15.73 -11.52
CA ASP A 2 14.49 -15.16 -12.49
C ASP A 2 14.69 -13.65 -12.54
N ASN A 3 15.21 -13.16 -13.65
CA ASN A 3 15.61 -11.75 -13.81
C ASN A 3 14.46 -10.85 -14.31
N ARG A 4 13.26 -11.40 -14.51
CA ARG A 4 12.06 -10.63 -14.80
C ARG A 4 11.73 -9.69 -13.63
N ALA A 5 11.03 -8.61 -13.92
CA ALA A 5 10.70 -7.61 -12.91
C ALA A 5 9.61 -8.07 -11.93
N ILE A 6 9.58 -7.44 -10.76
CA ILE A 6 8.41 -7.42 -9.87
C ILE A 6 7.44 -6.38 -10.42
N GLY A 7 6.21 -6.79 -10.74
CA GLY A 7 5.13 -5.86 -11.06
C GLY A 7 4.53 -5.27 -9.78
N VAL A 8 4.40 -3.96 -9.73
CA VAL A 8 3.76 -3.25 -8.61
C VAL A 8 2.72 -2.30 -9.17
N PHE A 9 1.52 -2.30 -8.63
CA PHE A 9 0.52 -1.31 -9.05
C PHE A 9 -0.24 -0.69 -7.87
N ASP A 10 -0.75 0.49 -8.13
CA ASP A 10 -1.56 1.28 -7.20
C ASP A 10 -2.59 2.10 -7.96
N SER A 11 -3.62 2.55 -7.27
CA SER A 11 -4.63 3.47 -7.81
C SER A 11 -4.09 4.85 -8.19
N GLY A 12 -2.83 5.16 -7.88
CA GLY A 12 -2.21 6.45 -8.14
C GLY A 12 -0.71 6.44 -7.84
N LEU A 13 -0.25 7.36 -6.99
CA LEU A 13 1.17 7.51 -6.65
C LEU A 13 1.55 6.96 -5.27
N GLY A 14 0.59 6.72 -4.40
CA GLY A 14 0.84 6.24 -3.04
C GLY A 14 1.60 4.91 -2.98
N GLY A 15 1.39 4.03 -3.96
CA GLY A 15 2.09 2.76 -4.07
C GLY A 15 3.61 2.86 -4.27
N LEU A 16 4.14 4.04 -4.58
CA LEU A 16 5.58 4.29 -4.58
C LEU A 16 6.21 4.07 -3.19
N THR A 17 5.44 4.17 -2.10
CA THR A 17 5.91 3.71 -0.78
C THR A 17 6.26 2.23 -0.79
N GLY A 18 5.49 1.42 -1.53
CA GLY A 18 5.79 -0.01 -1.75
C GLY A 18 7.07 -0.22 -2.57
N VAL A 19 7.25 0.56 -3.63
CA VAL A 19 8.49 0.54 -4.43
C VAL A 19 9.70 0.90 -3.57
N ARG A 20 9.59 1.92 -2.70
CA ARG A 20 10.64 2.30 -1.77
C ARG A 20 11.03 1.15 -0.85
N GLU A 21 10.06 0.46 -0.25
CA GLU A 21 10.31 -0.66 0.65
C GLU A 21 10.90 -1.88 -0.09
N LEU A 22 10.45 -2.15 -1.33
CA LEU A 22 11.02 -3.19 -2.19
C LEU A 22 12.48 -2.87 -2.55
N ARG A 23 12.79 -1.67 -3.01
CA ARG A 23 14.17 -1.27 -3.32
C ARG A 23 15.11 -1.40 -2.13
N ARG A 24 14.63 -1.03 -0.94
CA ARG A 24 15.40 -1.14 0.29
C ARG A 24 15.69 -2.58 0.67
N ARG A 25 14.73 -3.48 0.44
CA ARG A 25 14.80 -4.87 0.90
C ARG A 25 15.34 -5.83 -0.17
N LEU A 26 15.02 -5.56 -1.40
CA LEU A 26 15.34 -6.36 -2.58
C LEU A 26 16.09 -5.50 -3.62
N PRO A 27 17.29 -5.01 -3.31
CA PRO A 27 18.00 -4.02 -4.14
C PRO A 27 18.46 -4.56 -5.49
N HIS A 28 18.41 -5.87 -5.67
CA HIS A 28 18.80 -6.56 -6.92
C HIS A 28 17.62 -6.81 -7.86
N GLU A 29 16.39 -6.54 -7.41
CA GLU A 29 15.18 -6.80 -8.21
C GLU A 29 14.83 -5.64 -9.13
N ASN A 30 14.53 -5.96 -10.38
CA ASN A 30 13.88 -5.02 -11.28
C ASN A 30 12.41 -4.83 -10.87
N ILE A 31 11.90 -3.61 -11.02
CA ILE A 31 10.53 -3.25 -10.68
C ILE A 31 9.87 -2.58 -11.89
N VAL A 32 8.68 -3.03 -12.24
CA VAL A 32 7.75 -2.33 -13.12
C VAL A 32 6.62 -1.80 -12.26
N TYR A 33 6.54 -0.49 -12.13
CA TYR A 33 5.47 0.19 -11.39
C TYR A 33 4.42 0.72 -12.34
N PHE A 34 3.15 0.52 -12.00
CA PHE A 34 2.02 1.16 -12.66
C PHE A 34 1.18 1.93 -11.65
N GLY A 35 1.00 3.23 -11.90
CA GLY A 35 0.10 4.11 -11.16
C GLY A 35 -1.09 4.54 -12.02
N ASP A 36 -2.30 4.18 -11.62
CA ASP A 36 -3.52 4.52 -12.37
C ASP A 36 -3.99 5.94 -12.08
N THR A 37 -3.14 6.90 -12.41
CA THR A 37 -3.30 8.33 -12.07
C THR A 37 -4.50 8.99 -12.72
N GLY A 38 -4.96 8.50 -13.86
CA GLY A 38 -6.11 9.05 -14.59
C GLY A 38 -7.48 8.67 -14.00
N ARG A 39 -7.54 7.67 -13.09
CA ARG A 39 -8.82 7.17 -12.55
C ARG A 39 -8.93 7.28 -11.03
N VAL A 40 -8.02 8.00 -10.40
CA VAL A 40 -8.05 8.29 -8.94
C VAL A 40 -9.28 9.12 -8.56
N PRO A 41 -9.77 9.00 -7.31
CA PRO A 41 -9.40 8.02 -6.29
C PRO A 41 -10.24 6.74 -6.38
N TYR A 42 -9.64 5.57 -6.10
CA TYR A 42 -10.38 4.30 -6.00
C TYR A 42 -11.16 4.18 -4.68
N GLY A 43 -10.70 4.84 -3.65
CA GLY A 43 -11.23 4.71 -2.28
C GLY A 43 -12.70 5.08 -2.10
N SER A 44 -13.31 5.80 -3.05
CA SER A 44 -14.73 6.17 -3.08
C SER A 44 -15.56 5.40 -4.12
N ARG A 45 -14.93 4.55 -4.95
CA ARG A 45 -15.61 3.82 -6.02
C ARG A 45 -16.37 2.59 -5.52
N SER A 46 -17.26 2.06 -6.37
CA SER A 46 -17.93 0.79 -6.13
C SER A 46 -16.98 -0.39 -6.26
N PRO A 47 -17.25 -1.53 -5.60
CA PRO A 47 -16.44 -2.73 -5.74
C PRO A 47 -16.28 -3.19 -7.20
N GLU A 48 -17.34 -3.12 -8.00
CA GLU A 48 -17.35 -3.51 -9.42
C GLU A 48 -16.37 -2.65 -10.23
N THR A 49 -16.37 -1.34 -10.02
CA THR A 49 -15.44 -0.41 -10.67
C THR A 49 -13.99 -0.69 -10.27
N ILE A 50 -13.76 -0.91 -8.96
CA ILE A 50 -12.42 -1.23 -8.45
C ILE A 50 -11.90 -2.54 -9.07
N LEU A 51 -12.75 -3.55 -9.18
CA LEU A 51 -12.39 -4.84 -9.79
C LEU A 51 -12.08 -4.71 -11.29
N GLN A 52 -12.89 -3.94 -12.02
CA GLN A 52 -12.62 -3.68 -13.43
C GLN A 52 -11.24 -3.02 -13.62
N TYR A 53 -10.94 -1.98 -12.85
CA TYR A 53 -9.66 -1.28 -12.92
C TYR A 53 -8.50 -2.21 -12.54
N ALA A 54 -8.63 -2.94 -11.43
CA ALA A 54 -7.59 -3.88 -10.99
C ALA A 54 -7.28 -4.95 -12.05
N ARG A 55 -8.29 -5.46 -12.77
CA ARG A 55 -8.07 -6.43 -13.85
C ARG A 55 -7.27 -5.85 -15.01
N GLN A 56 -7.55 -4.60 -15.38
CA GLN A 56 -6.80 -3.90 -16.43
C GLN A 56 -5.36 -3.63 -15.97
N ASP A 57 -5.16 -3.16 -14.75
CA ASP A 57 -3.84 -2.89 -14.15
C ASP A 57 -2.98 -4.16 -14.13
N ILE A 58 -3.58 -5.29 -13.73
CA ILE A 58 -2.94 -6.61 -13.72
C ILE A 58 -2.62 -7.08 -15.15
N ALA A 59 -3.55 -6.91 -16.09
CA ALA A 59 -3.32 -7.30 -17.49
C ALA A 59 -2.16 -6.50 -18.10
N PHE A 60 -2.07 -5.20 -17.81
CA PHE A 60 -0.93 -4.38 -18.20
C PHE A 60 0.38 -4.92 -17.64
N LEU A 61 0.45 -5.19 -16.33
CA LEU A 61 1.67 -5.73 -15.72
C LEU A 61 2.06 -7.09 -16.32
N LEU A 62 1.11 -7.96 -16.56
CA LEU A 62 1.37 -9.25 -17.23
C LEU A 62 1.92 -9.06 -18.64
N SER A 63 1.50 -8.03 -19.39
CA SER A 63 2.07 -7.68 -20.69
C SER A 63 3.54 -7.26 -20.66
N LYS A 64 4.03 -6.87 -19.46
CA LYS A 64 5.45 -6.52 -19.22
C LYS A 64 6.29 -7.72 -18.77
N ASP A 65 5.78 -8.93 -18.87
CA ASP A 65 6.46 -10.19 -18.49
C ASP A 65 7.04 -10.15 -17.07
N VAL A 66 6.24 -9.73 -16.11
CA VAL A 66 6.65 -9.69 -14.68
C VAL A 66 6.64 -11.10 -14.07
N LYS A 67 7.52 -11.38 -13.11
CA LYS A 67 7.61 -12.67 -12.42
C LYS A 67 6.65 -12.82 -11.23
N CYS A 68 6.16 -11.71 -10.70
CA CYS A 68 5.14 -11.66 -9.66
C CYS A 68 4.49 -10.28 -9.64
N ILE A 69 3.34 -10.17 -8.98
CA ILE A 69 2.59 -8.90 -8.87
C ILE A 69 2.35 -8.58 -7.41
N MET A 70 2.63 -7.32 -7.02
CA MET A 70 2.24 -6.75 -5.73
C MET A 70 1.19 -5.66 -5.93
N ALA A 71 -0.02 -5.87 -5.41
CA ALA A 71 -1.02 -4.82 -5.29
C ALA A 71 -0.70 -3.96 -4.06
N ALA A 72 -0.04 -2.82 -4.28
CA ALA A 72 0.33 -1.88 -3.21
C ALA A 72 -0.88 -1.12 -2.66
N CYS A 73 -1.94 -0.92 -3.47
CA CYS A 73 -3.16 -0.24 -3.09
C CYS A 73 -3.97 -1.04 -2.05
N GLY A 74 -4.19 -0.47 -0.87
CA GLY A 74 -5.04 -1.07 0.16
C GLY A 74 -6.48 -1.27 -0.32
N THR A 75 -7.03 -0.35 -1.12
CA THR A 75 -8.37 -0.43 -1.71
C THR A 75 -8.49 -1.62 -2.66
N VAL A 76 -7.55 -1.77 -3.59
CA VAL A 76 -7.52 -2.92 -4.52
C VAL A 76 -7.31 -4.22 -3.75
N SER A 77 -6.30 -4.27 -2.89
CA SER A 77 -5.95 -5.46 -2.12
C SER A 77 -7.08 -5.94 -1.19
N SER A 78 -7.94 -5.03 -0.74
CA SER A 78 -9.12 -5.37 0.07
C SER A 78 -10.34 -5.80 -0.74
N THR A 79 -10.34 -5.60 -2.06
CA THR A 79 -11.49 -5.83 -2.94
C THR A 79 -11.25 -6.96 -3.93
N TYR A 80 -10.00 -7.15 -4.41
CA TYR A 80 -9.66 -8.15 -5.42
C TYR A 80 -9.80 -9.58 -4.86
N PRO A 81 -10.60 -10.47 -5.50
CA PRO A 81 -10.91 -11.77 -4.95
C PRO A 81 -9.70 -12.72 -4.97
N ALA A 82 -9.47 -13.45 -3.86
CA ALA A 82 -8.43 -14.46 -3.78
C ALA A 82 -8.55 -15.53 -4.89
N ALA A 83 -9.76 -15.94 -5.23
CA ALA A 83 -10.03 -16.92 -6.29
C ALA A 83 -9.64 -16.43 -7.69
N GLU A 84 -9.59 -15.12 -7.95
CA GLU A 84 -9.05 -14.57 -9.18
C GLU A 84 -7.52 -14.48 -9.11
N ALA A 85 -6.98 -14.06 -7.96
CA ALA A 85 -5.54 -13.99 -7.73
C ALA A 85 -4.84 -15.34 -7.89
N GLU A 86 -5.47 -16.43 -7.43
CA GLU A 86 -4.96 -17.80 -7.57
C GLU A 86 -4.89 -18.30 -9.01
N LYS A 87 -5.67 -17.72 -9.92
CA LYS A 87 -5.67 -18.08 -11.35
C LYS A 87 -4.65 -17.32 -12.18
N LEU A 88 -3.98 -16.33 -11.61
CA LEU A 88 -2.96 -15.58 -12.34
C LEU A 88 -1.74 -16.47 -12.64
N PRO A 89 -1.08 -16.27 -13.79
CA PRO A 89 0.06 -17.10 -14.21
C PRO A 89 1.32 -16.84 -13.37
N VAL A 90 1.29 -15.82 -12.50
CA VAL A 90 2.38 -15.45 -11.62
C VAL A 90 1.87 -15.25 -10.18
N PRO A 91 2.72 -15.39 -9.16
CA PRO A 91 2.34 -15.10 -7.79
C PRO A 91 1.79 -13.67 -7.64
N TYR A 92 0.67 -13.55 -6.94
CA TYR A 92 0.05 -12.28 -6.58
C TYR A 92 0.09 -12.07 -5.06
N LEU A 93 0.46 -10.88 -4.64
CA LEU A 93 0.47 -10.48 -3.24
C LEU A 93 -0.27 -9.16 -3.05
N GLY A 94 -1.36 -9.18 -2.29
CA GLY A 94 -2.00 -7.97 -1.79
C GLY A 94 -1.43 -7.56 -0.43
N VAL A 95 -1.36 -6.26 -0.19
CA VAL A 95 -0.81 -5.72 1.08
C VAL A 95 -1.68 -6.04 2.30
N VAL A 96 -2.96 -6.34 2.12
CA VAL A 96 -3.92 -6.58 3.21
C VAL A 96 -3.59 -7.85 4.00
N ASP A 97 -3.32 -8.98 3.32
CA ASP A 97 -3.01 -10.25 4.00
C ASP A 97 -1.71 -10.15 4.81
N ALA A 98 -0.66 -9.57 4.21
CA ALA A 98 0.62 -9.39 4.88
C ALA A 98 0.48 -8.51 6.14
N ALA A 99 -0.25 -7.39 6.05
CA ALA A 99 -0.47 -6.50 7.18
C ALA A 99 -1.35 -7.12 8.28
N ALA A 100 -2.38 -7.89 7.92
CA ALA A 100 -3.22 -8.59 8.88
C ALA A 100 -2.44 -9.64 9.68
N ARG A 101 -1.55 -10.40 9.02
CA ARG A 101 -0.66 -11.37 9.69
C ARG A 101 0.32 -10.69 10.64
N GLU A 102 0.93 -9.59 10.24
CA GLU A 102 1.82 -8.82 11.09
C GLU A 102 1.10 -8.24 12.31
N ALA A 103 -0.10 -7.69 12.11
CA ALA A 103 -0.91 -7.20 13.21
C ALA A 103 -1.32 -8.31 14.19
N ALA A 104 -1.68 -9.48 13.66
CA ALA A 104 -2.00 -10.65 14.47
C ALA A 104 -0.81 -11.15 15.31
N PHE A 105 0.40 -11.05 14.76
CA PHE A 105 1.64 -11.40 15.46
C PHE A 105 2.02 -10.34 16.52
N SER A 106 1.77 -9.06 16.22
CA SER A 106 2.20 -7.94 17.06
C SER A 106 1.30 -7.69 18.26
N THR A 107 -0.01 -7.96 18.15
CA THR A 107 -0.95 -7.66 19.23
C THR A 107 -0.73 -8.55 20.46
N ARG A 108 -0.84 -7.96 21.63
CA ARG A 108 -0.73 -8.64 22.93
C ARG A 108 -2.07 -8.67 23.67
N ASN A 109 -2.90 -7.62 23.50
CA ASN A 109 -4.19 -7.49 24.16
C ASN A 109 -5.40 -7.86 23.29
N ARG A 110 -5.14 -8.25 22.01
CA ARG A 110 -6.16 -8.58 21.01
C ARG A 110 -7.08 -7.42 20.63
N ARG A 111 -6.65 -6.17 20.82
CA ARG A 111 -7.36 -4.98 20.38
C ARG A 111 -6.57 -4.34 19.24
N ILE A 112 -7.13 -4.42 18.04
CA ILE A 112 -6.46 -3.96 16.81
C ILE A 112 -7.26 -2.83 16.18
N GLY A 113 -6.58 -1.72 15.92
CA GLY A 113 -7.11 -0.62 15.11
C GLY A 113 -6.82 -0.84 13.62
N VAL A 114 -7.75 -0.43 12.77
CA VAL A 114 -7.56 -0.40 11.31
C VAL A 114 -8.00 0.94 10.77
N ILE A 115 -7.10 1.66 10.11
CA ILE A 115 -7.45 2.87 9.36
C ILE A 115 -7.22 2.65 7.87
N GLY A 116 -8.04 3.28 7.02
CA GLY A 116 -7.95 3.12 5.57
C GLY A 116 -8.88 4.05 4.82
N THR A 117 -9.00 3.83 3.51
CA THR A 117 -10.01 4.51 2.69
C THR A 117 -11.41 4.00 3.04
N ALA A 118 -12.44 4.74 2.62
CA ALA A 118 -13.83 4.31 2.83
C ALA A 118 -14.10 2.92 2.21
N ALA A 119 -13.57 2.64 1.01
CA ALA A 119 -13.72 1.34 0.37
C ALA A 119 -13.00 0.21 1.14
N THR A 120 -11.77 0.45 1.60
CA THR A 120 -11.01 -0.53 2.41
C THR A 120 -11.77 -0.90 3.68
N ILE A 121 -12.30 0.08 4.42
CA ILE A 121 -13.04 -0.19 5.65
C ILE A 121 -14.39 -0.87 5.35
N ARG A 122 -15.11 -0.40 4.33
CA ARG A 122 -16.38 -1.00 3.92
C ARG A 122 -16.26 -2.45 3.47
N SER A 123 -15.12 -2.85 2.88
CA SER A 123 -14.87 -4.24 2.44
C SER A 123 -14.81 -5.24 3.59
N ARG A 124 -14.49 -4.81 4.80
CA ARG A 124 -14.25 -5.64 5.99
C ARG A 124 -13.19 -6.74 5.81
N SER A 125 -12.33 -6.63 4.81
CA SER A 125 -11.30 -7.64 4.50
C SER A 125 -10.32 -7.82 5.66
N TYR A 126 -9.87 -6.70 6.27
CA TYR A 126 -9.03 -6.77 7.47
C TYR A 126 -9.74 -7.46 8.63
N GLU A 127 -11.01 -7.09 8.88
CA GLU A 127 -11.79 -7.70 9.97
C GLU A 127 -11.93 -9.22 9.78
N ALA A 128 -12.28 -9.66 8.57
CA ALA A 128 -12.45 -11.08 8.26
C ALA A 128 -11.14 -11.86 8.47
N LEU A 129 -10.00 -11.33 8.01
CA LEU A 129 -8.69 -11.94 8.19
C LEU A 129 -8.26 -11.97 9.66
N LEU A 130 -8.39 -10.84 10.37
CA LEU A 130 -7.97 -10.73 11.78
C LEU A 130 -8.80 -11.66 12.68
N ARG A 131 -10.12 -11.77 12.48
CA ARG A 131 -10.97 -12.70 13.24
C ARG A 131 -10.56 -14.16 13.04
N ARG A 132 -10.09 -14.50 11.85
CA ARG A 132 -9.57 -15.84 11.55
C ARG A 132 -8.20 -16.08 12.19
N LEU A 133 -7.33 -15.06 12.24
CA LEU A 133 -5.96 -15.18 12.75
C LEU A 133 -5.88 -15.07 14.28
N VAL A 134 -6.75 -14.27 14.89
CA VAL A 134 -6.75 -13.98 16.34
C VAL A 134 -8.14 -14.23 16.93
N PRO A 135 -8.39 -15.41 17.49
CA PRO A 135 -9.67 -15.70 18.15
C PRO A 135 -9.97 -14.71 19.28
N GLY A 136 -11.17 -14.14 19.27
CA GLY A 136 -11.61 -13.16 20.25
C GLY A 136 -11.03 -11.75 20.06
N VAL A 137 -10.50 -11.42 18.87
CA VAL A 137 -10.00 -10.07 18.56
C VAL A 137 -11.12 -9.03 18.59
N GLU A 138 -10.85 -7.90 19.25
CA GLU A 138 -11.64 -6.68 19.17
C GLU A 138 -11.03 -5.76 18.12
N ILE A 139 -11.84 -5.30 17.15
CA ILE A 139 -11.35 -4.51 16.02
C ILE A 139 -12.10 -3.18 15.98
N THR A 140 -11.36 -2.08 16.02
CA THR A 140 -11.88 -0.73 15.80
C THR A 140 -11.40 -0.23 14.45
N ALA A 141 -12.31 -0.16 13.47
CA ALA A 141 -11.97 0.20 12.08
C ALA A 141 -12.58 1.56 11.72
N ARG A 142 -11.78 2.46 11.12
CA ARG A 142 -12.23 3.81 10.78
C ARG A 142 -11.72 4.27 9.42
N PRO A 143 -12.58 4.83 8.54
CA PRO A 143 -12.15 5.51 7.34
C PRO A 143 -11.55 6.90 7.68
N CYS A 144 -10.42 7.23 7.04
CA CYS A 144 -9.73 8.51 7.24
C CYS A 144 -9.56 9.24 5.89
N PRO A 145 -10.65 9.75 5.28
CA PRO A 145 -10.65 10.27 3.91
C PRO A 145 -9.77 11.51 3.72
N LEU A 146 -9.52 12.32 4.75
CA LEU A 146 -8.69 13.52 4.63
C LEU A 146 -7.18 13.24 4.64
N PHE A 147 -6.73 12.05 5.05
CA PHE A 147 -5.30 11.77 5.11
C PHE A 147 -4.64 11.73 3.72
N VAL A 148 -5.32 11.18 2.71
CA VAL A 148 -4.79 11.15 1.34
C VAL A 148 -4.55 12.56 0.79
N PRO A 149 -5.54 13.47 0.72
CA PRO A 149 -5.31 14.82 0.21
C PRO A 149 -4.31 15.64 1.05
N LEU A 150 -4.25 15.45 2.35
CA LEU A 150 -3.24 16.11 3.19
C LEU A 150 -1.83 15.66 2.80
N VAL A 151 -1.61 14.36 2.66
CA VAL A 151 -0.30 13.81 2.25
C VAL A 151 0.09 14.29 0.86
N GLU A 152 -0.82 14.24 -0.12
CA GLU A 152 -0.55 14.70 -1.48
C GLU A 152 -0.26 16.22 -1.56
N ALA A 153 -0.85 17.00 -0.66
CA ALA A 153 -0.55 18.42 -0.51
C ALA A 153 0.74 18.70 0.30
N GLY A 154 1.49 17.66 0.70
CA GLY A 154 2.75 17.79 1.43
C GLY A 154 2.60 18.12 2.92
N TYR A 155 1.48 17.76 3.54
CA TYR A 155 1.25 17.90 4.99
C TYR A 155 1.69 16.61 5.69
N VAL A 156 2.98 16.36 5.71
CA VAL A 156 3.62 15.10 6.14
C VAL A 156 4.56 15.30 7.34
N ASP A 157 5.14 14.21 7.85
CA ASP A 157 6.02 14.20 9.04
C ASP A 157 7.20 15.18 8.97
N HIS A 158 7.69 15.46 7.76
CA HIS A 158 8.84 16.36 7.53
C HIS A 158 8.43 17.74 6.99
N SER A 159 7.15 18.06 6.98
CA SER A 159 6.68 19.38 6.54
C SER A 159 6.90 20.46 7.61
N ALA A 160 6.66 21.73 7.23
CA ALA A 160 6.72 22.85 8.15
C ALA A 160 5.74 22.70 9.35
N PRO A 161 6.05 23.27 10.51
CA PRO A 161 5.26 23.07 11.75
C PRO A 161 3.77 23.37 11.63
N ASP A 162 3.41 24.42 10.88
CA ASP A 162 2.02 24.83 10.64
C ASP A 162 1.24 23.74 9.86
N LYS A 163 1.87 23.12 8.86
CA LYS A 163 1.30 21.99 8.12
C LYS A 163 1.13 20.76 9.01
N GLN A 164 2.14 20.46 9.83
CA GLN A 164 2.06 19.33 10.77
C GLN A 164 0.94 19.52 11.77
N GLU A 165 0.72 20.74 12.26
CA GLU A 165 -0.34 21.03 13.22
C GLU A 165 -1.73 20.73 12.64
N ILE A 166 -1.99 21.10 11.39
CA ILE A 166 -3.23 20.76 10.70
C ILE A 166 -3.41 19.24 10.62
N THR A 167 -2.36 18.52 10.25
CA THR A 167 -2.42 17.04 10.17
C THR A 167 -2.66 16.42 11.55
N LYS A 168 -2.04 16.93 12.61
CA LYS A 168 -2.25 16.47 13.99
C LYS A 168 -3.68 16.67 14.46
N LEU A 169 -4.33 17.78 14.11
CA LEU A 169 -5.74 18.02 14.42
C LEU A 169 -6.64 16.99 13.73
N VAL A 170 -6.38 16.68 12.46
CA VAL A 170 -7.15 15.68 11.71
C VAL A 170 -6.87 14.27 12.24
N ILE A 171 -5.63 13.95 12.63
CA ILE A 171 -5.29 12.69 13.30
C ILE A 171 -6.10 12.56 14.60
N ALA A 172 -6.12 13.57 15.45
CA ALA A 172 -6.88 13.56 16.70
C ALA A 172 -8.37 13.31 16.45
N GLN A 173 -8.95 13.98 15.45
CA GLN A 173 -10.37 13.79 15.09
C GLN A 173 -10.69 12.37 14.66
N TYR A 174 -9.81 11.70 13.91
CA TYR A 174 -10.05 10.35 13.42
C TYR A 174 -9.66 9.27 14.43
N LEU A 175 -8.58 9.46 15.18
CA LEU A 175 -7.98 8.38 15.95
C LEU A 175 -8.33 8.39 17.44
N THR A 176 -9.04 9.39 17.96
CA THR A 176 -9.46 9.43 19.38
C THR A 176 -10.23 8.18 19.77
N GLU A 177 -11.25 7.78 18.99
CA GLU A 177 -12.03 6.58 19.24
C GLU A 177 -11.17 5.30 19.25
N ILE A 178 -10.21 5.19 18.30
CA ILE A 178 -9.31 4.04 18.22
C ILE A 178 -8.36 3.99 19.41
N ARG A 179 -7.80 5.15 19.81
CA ARG A 179 -6.94 5.25 20.98
C ARG A 179 -7.70 4.89 22.27
N ASP A 180 -8.90 5.42 22.43
CA ASP A 180 -9.73 5.22 23.63
C ASP A 180 -10.27 3.79 23.72
N ALA A 181 -10.35 3.05 22.58
CA ALA A 181 -10.61 1.61 22.54
C ALA A 181 -9.44 0.78 23.10
N GLY A 182 -8.30 1.40 23.41
CA GLY A 182 -7.14 0.74 24.01
C GLY A 182 -6.44 -0.25 23.10
N VAL A 183 -6.40 0.03 21.78
CA VAL A 183 -5.68 -0.81 20.81
C VAL A 183 -4.17 -0.79 21.11
N ASP A 184 -3.51 -1.92 20.98
CA ASP A 184 -2.05 -2.03 21.06
C ASP A 184 -1.37 -2.16 19.69
N THR A 185 -2.17 -2.31 18.64
CA THR A 185 -1.70 -2.46 17.26
C THR A 185 -2.64 -1.69 16.34
N LEU A 186 -2.07 -0.89 15.41
CA LEU A 186 -2.81 -0.10 14.43
C LEU A 186 -2.28 -0.37 13.01
N ILE A 187 -3.16 -0.83 12.12
CA ILE A 187 -2.86 -1.03 10.70
C ILE A 187 -3.07 0.27 9.92
N LEU A 188 -2.03 0.74 9.24
CA LEU A 188 -2.05 1.91 8.35
C LEU A 188 -2.53 1.51 6.95
N GLY A 189 -3.82 1.16 6.78
CA GLY A 189 -4.39 0.48 5.62
C GLY A 189 -4.50 1.31 4.33
N CYS A 190 -3.64 2.31 4.14
CA CYS A 190 -3.51 3.09 2.92
C CYS A 190 -2.04 3.40 2.65
N THR A 191 -1.65 3.41 1.38
CA THR A 191 -0.28 3.66 0.92
C THR A 191 0.27 5.04 1.29
N HIS A 192 -0.60 6.01 1.55
CA HIS A 192 -0.24 7.37 1.95
C HIS A 192 0.12 7.49 3.44
N TYR A 193 -0.49 6.69 4.29
CA TYR A 193 -0.41 6.87 5.74
C TYR A 193 0.98 6.67 6.35
N PRO A 194 1.91 5.90 5.75
CA PRO A 194 3.29 5.84 6.22
C PRO A 194 4.02 7.19 6.22
N LEU A 195 3.58 8.20 5.42
CA LEU A 195 4.19 9.53 5.37
C LEU A 195 3.79 10.45 6.55
N ILE A 196 2.76 10.06 7.28
CA ILE A 196 2.31 10.73 8.53
C ILE A 196 2.42 9.80 9.74
N LYS A 197 3.24 8.75 9.62
CA LYS A 197 3.38 7.69 10.62
C LYS A 197 3.91 8.20 11.96
N THR A 198 4.84 9.15 11.93
CA THR A 198 5.42 9.73 13.16
C THR A 198 4.35 10.47 13.96
N MET A 199 3.59 11.35 13.30
CA MET A 199 2.49 12.09 13.94
C MET A 199 1.38 11.15 14.45
N ILE A 200 1.05 10.08 13.68
CA ILE A 200 0.12 9.04 14.16
C ILE A 200 0.68 8.36 15.41
N GLY A 201 1.97 7.99 15.41
CA GLY A 201 2.61 7.34 16.55
C GLY A 201 2.68 8.21 17.79
N GLU A 202 2.94 9.51 17.63
CA GLU A 202 2.90 10.50 18.72
C GLU A 202 1.50 10.55 19.37
N PHE A 203 0.44 10.57 18.55
CA PHE A 203 -0.94 10.63 19.03
C PHE A 203 -1.40 9.33 19.70
N MET A 204 -1.07 8.18 19.10
CA MET A 204 -1.47 6.86 19.60
C MET A 204 -0.67 6.42 20.84
N GLY A 205 0.53 6.94 21.02
CA GLY A 205 1.42 6.62 22.13
C GLY A 205 2.38 5.45 21.81
N ARG A 206 3.46 5.41 22.62
CA ARG A 206 4.62 4.52 22.40
C ARG A 206 4.31 3.01 22.51
N ASN A 207 3.20 2.67 23.12
CA ASN A 207 2.82 1.27 23.35
C ASN A 207 2.00 0.68 22.18
N VAL A 208 1.67 1.47 21.15
CA VAL A 208 0.91 1.04 19.99
C VAL A 208 1.87 0.72 18.84
N VAL A 209 1.82 -0.53 18.36
CA VAL A 209 2.58 -0.95 17.19
C VAL A 209 1.87 -0.46 15.93
N LEU A 210 2.56 0.31 15.09
CA LEU A 210 2.05 0.77 13.81
C LEU A 210 2.50 -0.19 12.70
N VAL A 211 1.55 -0.89 12.12
CA VAL A 211 1.78 -1.83 11.01
C VAL A 211 1.70 -1.09 9.68
N ASP A 212 2.81 -1.07 8.95
CA ASP A 212 2.94 -0.52 7.61
C ASP A 212 2.74 -1.64 6.57
N PRO A 213 1.64 -1.63 5.79
CA PRO A 213 1.33 -2.69 4.85
C PRO A 213 2.35 -2.86 3.73
N ALA A 214 2.96 -1.77 3.26
CA ALA A 214 3.97 -1.82 2.20
C ALA A 214 5.24 -2.50 2.69
N LYS A 215 5.70 -2.15 3.90
CA LYS A 215 6.86 -2.75 4.54
C LYS A 215 6.66 -4.25 4.80
N THR A 216 5.48 -4.64 5.32
CA THR A 216 5.16 -6.05 5.57
C THR A 216 5.02 -6.85 4.28
N ALA A 217 4.43 -6.27 3.24
CA ALA A 217 4.30 -6.90 1.93
C ALA A 217 5.68 -7.12 1.27
N ALA A 218 6.57 -6.14 1.32
CA ALA A 218 7.95 -6.29 0.81
C ALA A 218 8.69 -7.44 1.51
N HIS A 219 8.53 -7.58 2.83
CA HIS A 219 9.09 -8.69 3.59
C HIS A 219 8.50 -10.04 3.17
N HIS A 220 7.18 -10.10 3.01
CA HIS A 220 6.51 -11.33 2.60
C HIS A 220 6.90 -11.73 1.16
N LEU A 221 7.02 -10.74 0.26
CA LEU A 221 7.42 -10.98 -1.12
C LEU A 221 8.86 -11.52 -1.20
N GLU A 222 9.79 -10.98 -0.40
CA GLU A 222 11.15 -11.52 -0.32
C GLU A 222 11.14 -13.01 0.04
N ARG A 223 10.31 -13.42 0.99
CA ARG A 223 10.17 -14.82 1.39
C ARG A 223 9.64 -15.67 0.25
N ILE A 224 8.57 -15.21 -0.45
CA ILE A 224 8.00 -15.91 -1.60
C ILE A 224 9.04 -16.11 -2.71
N LEU A 225 9.78 -15.05 -3.05
CA LEU A 225 10.83 -15.13 -4.08
C LEU A 225 11.95 -16.08 -3.70
N SER A 226 12.33 -16.11 -2.42
CA SER A 226 13.35 -17.05 -1.90
C SER A 226 12.87 -18.50 -1.96
N GLU A 227 11.69 -18.78 -1.43
CA GLU A 227 11.10 -20.13 -1.37
C GLU A 227 10.87 -20.72 -2.77
N ARG A 228 10.55 -19.87 -3.75
CA ARG A 228 10.32 -20.30 -5.14
C ARG A 228 11.56 -20.23 -6.04
N GLY A 229 12.71 -19.81 -5.53
CA GLY A 229 13.93 -19.66 -6.34
C GLY A 229 13.85 -18.58 -7.42
N LEU A 230 13.01 -17.56 -7.21
CA LEU A 230 12.71 -16.48 -8.15
C LEU A 230 13.53 -15.21 -7.93
N LYS A 231 14.46 -15.18 -6.96
CA LYS A 231 15.31 -14.00 -6.76
C LYS A 231 16.19 -13.73 -7.99
N ALA A 232 16.32 -12.45 -8.34
CA ALA A 232 17.23 -12.00 -9.39
C ALA A 232 18.69 -12.04 -8.90
N ASP A 233 19.62 -12.03 -9.88
CA ASP A 233 21.07 -11.96 -9.66
C ASP A 233 21.72 -10.72 -10.29
N HIS A 234 20.92 -9.68 -10.53
CA HIS A 234 21.44 -8.38 -11.00
C HIS A 234 22.38 -7.75 -9.97
N PRO A 235 23.43 -7.03 -10.40
CA PRO A 235 24.27 -6.25 -9.49
C PRO A 235 23.48 -5.12 -8.80
N ALA A 236 22.49 -4.53 -9.49
CA ALA A 236 21.52 -3.57 -8.97
C ALA A 236 20.24 -3.59 -9.80
N GLY A 237 19.09 -3.59 -9.16
CA GLY A 237 17.79 -3.54 -9.82
C GLY A 237 17.45 -2.14 -10.35
N GLN A 238 16.66 -2.10 -11.41
CA GLN A 238 16.12 -0.86 -12.00
C GLN A 238 14.61 -0.79 -11.78
N ALA A 239 14.05 0.42 -11.80
CA ALA A 239 12.61 0.61 -11.77
C ALA A 239 12.15 1.42 -12.97
N HIS A 240 11.14 0.89 -13.66
CA HIS A 240 10.42 1.54 -14.75
C HIS A 240 9.04 1.95 -14.27
N PHE A 241 8.63 3.16 -14.59
CA PHE A 241 7.41 3.75 -14.09
C PHE A 241 6.44 4.01 -15.23
N TYR A 242 5.19 3.60 -15.03
CA TYR A 242 4.09 3.79 -15.97
C TYR A 242 2.92 4.45 -15.26
N VAL A 243 2.25 5.35 -15.95
CA VAL A 243 1.06 6.06 -15.45
C VAL A 243 -0.03 6.09 -16.51
N SER A 244 -1.29 6.21 -16.09
CA SER A 244 -2.43 6.31 -17.02
C SER A 244 -2.77 7.73 -17.45
N ASP A 245 -2.18 8.75 -16.81
CA ASP A 245 -2.35 10.16 -17.15
C ASP A 245 -0.97 10.84 -17.29
N ALA A 246 -0.97 12.18 -17.46
CA ALA A 246 0.22 12.97 -17.73
C ALA A 246 1.37 12.70 -16.72
N PRO A 247 2.60 12.42 -17.20
CA PRO A 247 3.73 12.07 -16.32
C PRO A 247 4.23 13.22 -15.43
N ASP A 248 3.93 14.47 -15.78
CA ASP A 248 4.42 15.65 -15.04
C ASP A 248 3.99 15.65 -13.57
N GLY A 249 2.76 15.21 -13.27
CA GLY A 249 2.28 15.05 -11.91
C GLY A 249 3.02 13.97 -11.11
N PHE A 250 3.49 12.93 -11.79
CA PHE A 250 4.30 11.88 -11.15
C PHE A 250 5.62 12.44 -10.66
N VAL A 251 6.38 13.11 -11.54
CA VAL A 251 7.73 13.62 -11.23
C VAL A 251 7.69 14.57 -10.01
N GLN A 252 6.68 15.46 -9.97
CA GLN A 252 6.55 16.43 -8.88
C GLN A 252 6.28 15.76 -7.50
N THR A 253 5.63 14.59 -7.50
CA THR A 253 5.16 13.94 -6.27
C THR A 253 6.00 12.70 -5.91
N ALA A 254 6.78 12.17 -6.86
CA ALA A 254 7.53 10.92 -6.66
C ALA A 254 8.53 11.00 -5.49
N ASP A 255 9.20 12.14 -5.31
CA ASP A 255 10.15 12.35 -4.20
C ASP A 255 9.47 12.20 -2.84
N LEU A 256 8.24 12.67 -2.70
CA LEU A 256 7.49 12.57 -1.46
C LEU A 256 7.31 11.11 -1.00
N PHE A 257 7.06 10.21 -1.94
CA PHE A 257 6.77 8.80 -1.65
C PHE A 257 8.01 7.91 -1.68
N LEU A 258 8.94 8.17 -2.60
CA LEU A 258 10.17 7.37 -2.75
C LEU A 258 11.27 7.78 -1.77
N GLY A 259 11.24 9.03 -1.27
CA GLY A 259 12.29 9.63 -0.42
C GLY A 259 13.46 10.20 -1.20
N GLU A 260 13.87 9.58 -2.30
CA GLU A 260 14.80 10.10 -3.30
C GLU A 260 14.42 9.54 -4.68
N TYR A 261 13.84 10.38 -5.52
CA TYR A 261 13.64 10.04 -6.92
C TYR A 261 14.91 10.45 -7.71
N LYS A 262 15.71 9.45 -8.08
CA LYS A 262 16.97 9.69 -8.81
C LYS A 262 16.78 9.88 -10.32
N GLY A 263 15.57 10.24 -10.74
CA GLY A 263 15.21 10.25 -12.14
C GLY A 263 14.87 8.85 -12.65
N GLY A 264 14.20 8.79 -13.74
CA GLY A 264 13.75 7.56 -14.42
C GLY A 264 12.75 7.97 -15.49
N GLU A 265 12.65 7.18 -16.53
CA GLU A 265 11.66 7.40 -17.57
C GLU A 265 10.28 7.04 -17.01
N VAL A 266 9.36 7.98 -17.10
CA VAL A 266 7.95 7.76 -16.75
C VAL A 266 7.16 7.77 -18.06
N GLU A 267 6.52 6.65 -18.36
CA GLU A 267 5.77 6.46 -19.60
C GLU A 267 4.26 6.53 -19.34
N GLN A 268 3.56 7.36 -20.11
CA GLN A 268 2.10 7.36 -20.12
C GLN A 268 1.58 6.22 -20.98
N ILE A 269 0.62 5.47 -20.47
CA ILE A 269 -0.04 4.39 -21.19
C ILE A 269 -1.56 4.56 -21.26
N ALA A 270 -2.16 4.11 -22.36
CA ALA A 270 -3.62 4.03 -22.48
C ALA A 270 -4.12 2.73 -21.82
N ILE A 271 -4.49 2.81 -20.55
CA ILE A 271 -4.88 1.63 -19.75
C ILE A 271 -6.15 0.94 -20.26
N ASP A 272 -7.03 1.66 -20.96
CA ASP A 272 -8.27 1.12 -21.54
C ASP A 272 -8.04 0.07 -22.63
N LYS A 273 -6.80 -0.12 -23.08
CA LYS A 273 -6.43 -1.16 -24.06
C LYS A 273 -6.23 -2.56 -23.44
N TYR A 274 -6.26 -2.65 -22.11
CA TYR A 274 -5.99 -3.87 -21.33
C TYR A 274 -7.24 -4.41 -20.59
#